data_be4e7b1c7853bad17d5741b389886509
#
_entry.id   be4e7b1c7853bad17d5741b389886509
#
_cell.length_a   1.000
_cell.length_b   1.000
_cell.length_c   1.000
_cell.angle_alpha   90.00
_cell.angle_beta   90.00
_cell.angle_gamma   90.00
#
_symmetry.space_group_name_H-M   'P 1'
#
loop_
_entity.id
_entity.type
_entity.pdbx_description
1 polymer ?
#
loop_
_entity_poly.entity_id
_entity_poly.type
_entity_poly.pdbx_seq_one_letter_code
_entity_poly.pdbx_strand_id
1 'polypeptide(L)'
;MKTNKILFEAFDPYIYNVGIKPYPAIKGMPDWWKNISKYVNPEFVDVPNPVVTVKACAPSLDMLGAGYIIPLWGDFLVQKDKNEKLTVTTQTDKNYIFSMDSWNPLQSSTYEVPNGFNKKVFKYHHGWKIKTPPGWSTLFIHPEGYQNLPIRSIGGIVDTDMFDAEINCPFFIKDGFSGIIKKGTPMVQAIPFKREDWYAEYSVAKDPDETYYNKEKVKTKFYGYYSSLRSKKKYQ
;
A
#
# COMPACT_ATOMS: atom_id res chain seq x y z
N MET A 1 10.80 8.00 23.17
CA MET A 1 9.91 8.57 22.14
C MET A 1 8.48 8.12 22.43
N LYS A 2 7.51 9.05 22.39
CA LYS A 2 6.11 8.70 22.56
C LYS A 2 5.63 7.95 21.31
N THR A 3 5.16 6.71 21.45
CA THR A 3 4.66 5.91 20.33
C THR A 3 3.22 6.34 20.03
N ASN A 4 2.96 6.78 18.80
CA ASN A 4 1.60 7.08 18.38
C ASN A 4 0.85 5.77 18.14
N LYS A 5 -0.43 5.74 18.50
CA LYS A 5 -1.30 4.57 18.35
C LYS A 5 -2.23 4.77 17.15
N ILE A 6 -2.27 3.80 16.25
CA ILE A 6 -3.37 3.63 15.30
C ILE A 6 -4.29 2.53 15.83
N LEU A 7 -5.60 2.78 15.82
CA LEU A 7 -6.61 1.80 16.23
C LEU A 7 -7.39 1.32 15.01
N PHE A 8 -7.45 0.02 14.83
CA PHE A 8 -8.35 -0.66 13.91
C PHE A 8 -9.48 -1.29 14.74
N GLU A 9 -10.67 -0.73 14.63
CA GLU A 9 -11.86 -1.16 15.36
C GLU A 9 -12.82 -1.84 14.38
N ALA A 10 -13.09 -3.12 14.59
CA ALA A 10 -13.99 -3.86 13.73
C ALA A 10 -15.44 -3.46 13.98
N PHE A 11 -16.21 -3.23 12.93
CA PHE A 11 -17.65 -2.96 13.04
C PHE A 11 -18.46 -4.19 13.43
N ASP A 12 -17.95 -5.38 13.13
CA ASP A 12 -18.63 -6.64 13.35
C ASP A 12 -17.69 -7.66 13.98
N PRO A 13 -18.14 -8.39 15.03
CA PRO A 13 -17.38 -9.47 15.64
C PRO A 13 -16.93 -10.54 14.66
N TYR A 14 -17.67 -10.78 13.58
CA TYR A 14 -17.28 -11.71 12.53
C TYR A 14 -15.98 -11.26 11.85
N ILE A 15 -15.90 -10.01 11.41
CA ILE A 15 -14.67 -9.45 10.79
C ILE A 15 -13.49 -9.56 11.76
N TYR A 16 -13.73 -9.29 13.05
CA TYR A 16 -12.68 -9.41 14.07
C TYR A 16 -12.19 -10.84 14.27
N ASN A 17 -13.10 -11.83 14.24
CA ASN A 17 -12.79 -13.21 14.59
C ASN A 17 -12.34 -14.06 13.40
N VAL A 18 -12.94 -13.87 12.20
CA VAL A 18 -12.66 -14.68 11.02
C VAL A 18 -11.86 -13.96 9.94
N GLY A 19 -11.87 -12.64 9.93
CA GLY A 19 -11.09 -11.82 9.01
C GLY A 19 -9.59 -11.88 9.34
N ILE A 20 -8.76 -11.59 8.34
CA ILE A 20 -7.35 -11.31 8.58
C ILE A 20 -7.25 -9.84 9.01
N LYS A 21 -6.74 -9.61 10.21
CA LYS A 21 -6.58 -8.26 10.75
C LYS A 21 -5.59 -7.44 9.92
N PRO A 22 -5.75 -6.11 9.84
CA PRO A 22 -4.69 -5.25 9.32
C PRO A 22 -3.37 -5.51 10.06
N TYR A 23 -2.28 -5.57 9.30
CA TYR A 23 -0.96 -5.92 9.84
C TYR A 23 0.11 -4.97 9.31
N PRO A 24 1.22 -4.76 10.05
CA PRO A 24 2.34 -3.93 9.58
C PRO A 24 2.83 -4.38 8.20
N ALA A 25 2.97 -3.44 7.25
CA ALA A 25 3.34 -3.73 5.87
C ALA A 25 4.68 -4.47 5.76
N ILE A 26 5.61 -4.21 6.69
CA ILE A 26 6.90 -4.91 6.77
C ILE A 26 6.75 -6.44 6.96
N LYS A 27 5.66 -6.90 7.57
CA LYS A 27 5.38 -8.34 7.75
C LYS A 27 4.79 -8.98 6.49
N GLY A 28 4.20 -8.15 5.61
CA GLY A 28 3.60 -8.56 4.35
C GLY A 28 4.44 -8.23 3.13
N MET A 29 5.75 -8.25 3.22
CA MET A 29 6.62 -8.02 2.07
C MET A 29 6.32 -9.00 0.93
N PRO A 30 6.24 -8.54 -0.33
CA PRO A 30 5.96 -9.43 -1.46
C PRO A 30 7.08 -10.45 -1.66
N ASP A 31 6.71 -11.62 -2.20
CA ASP A 31 7.65 -12.74 -2.33
C ASP A 31 8.84 -12.42 -3.25
N TRP A 32 8.63 -11.64 -4.32
CA TRP A 32 9.75 -11.22 -5.16
C TRP A 32 10.80 -10.42 -4.36
N TRP A 33 10.36 -9.58 -3.40
CA TRP A 33 11.28 -8.84 -2.54
C TRP A 33 12.00 -9.75 -1.55
N LYS A 34 11.30 -10.73 -0.97
CA LYS A 34 11.92 -11.70 -0.04
C LYS A 34 13.00 -12.52 -0.74
N ASN A 35 12.72 -12.95 -1.97
CA ASN A 35 13.54 -13.89 -2.74
C ASN A 35 14.68 -13.24 -3.53
N ILE A 36 14.63 -11.93 -3.79
CA ILE A 36 15.72 -11.25 -4.49
C ILE A 36 17.00 -11.24 -3.65
N SER A 37 18.13 -11.54 -4.27
CA SER A 37 19.44 -11.40 -3.64
C SER A 37 19.78 -9.92 -3.38
N LYS A 38 20.62 -9.66 -2.38
CA LYS A 38 21.18 -8.32 -2.16
C LYS A 38 22.17 -7.93 -3.26
N TYR A 39 22.86 -8.89 -3.84
CA TYR A 39 23.86 -8.69 -4.89
C TYR A 39 23.36 -9.25 -6.23
N VAL A 40 23.72 -8.57 -7.33
CA VAL A 40 23.35 -9.03 -8.69
C VAL A 40 23.99 -10.37 -8.96
N ASN A 41 25.27 -10.51 -8.63
CA ASN A 41 26.02 -11.75 -8.71
C ASN A 41 26.50 -12.12 -7.31
N PRO A 42 25.79 -13.02 -6.60
CA PRO A 42 26.12 -13.40 -5.23
C PRO A 42 27.54 -13.97 -5.06
N GLU A 43 28.07 -14.61 -6.08
CA GLU A 43 29.43 -15.17 -6.12
C GLU A 43 30.54 -14.10 -6.11
N PHE A 44 30.20 -12.86 -6.42
CA PHE A 44 31.17 -11.75 -6.47
C PHE A 44 31.02 -10.76 -5.30
N VAL A 45 30.59 -11.23 -4.14
CA VAL A 45 30.39 -10.35 -2.97
C VAL A 45 31.71 -9.75 -2.45
N ASP A 46 32.84 -10.46 -2.64
CA ASP A 46 34.15 -10.08 -2.15
C ASP A 46 34.97 -9.23 -3.15
N VAL A 47 34.40 -8.93 -4.32
CA VAL A 47 35.06 -8.01 -5.27
C VAL A 47 34.91 -6.55 -4.82
N PRO A 48 35.87 -5.68 -5.12
CA PRO A 48 35.71 -4.23 -4.89
C PRO A 48 34.47 -3.68 -5.61
N ASN A 49 33.59 -3.00 -4.86
CA ASN A 49 32.34 -2.39 -5.37
C ASN A 49 31.37 -3.39 -6.03
N PRO A 50 30.88 -4.39 -5.31
CA PRO A 50 29.91 -5.35 -5.84
C PRO A 50 28.61 -4.63 -6.25
N VAL A 51 28.04 -5.01 -7.40
CA VAL A 51 26.77 -4.46 -7.86
C VAL A 51 25.61 -4.99 -7.04
N VAL A 52 24.76 -4.10 -6.55
CA VAL A 52 23.61 -4.45 -5.73
C VAL A 52 22.29 -4.34 -6.45
N THR A 53 21.34 -5.11 -5.94
CA THR A 53 19.95 -5.06 -6.36
C THR A 53 19.19 -3.97 -5.58
N VAL A 54 17.93 -3.76 -5.96
CA VAL A 54 16.99 -2.88 -5.25
C VAL A 54 16.82 -3.27 -3.77
N LYS A 55 17.16 -4.49 -3.37
CA LYS A 55 17.16 -4.95 -1.97
C LYS A 55 18.01 -4.07 -1.05
N ALA A 56 19.03 -3.42 -1.60
CA ALA A 56 19.88 -2.49 -0.85
C ALA A 56 19.35 -1.05 -0.83
N CYS A 57 18.30 -0.76 -1.60
CA CYS A 57 17.69 0.57 -1.65
C CYS A 57 16.84 0.81 -0.39
N ALA A 58 17.35 1.59 0.53
CA ALA A 58 16.65 1.90 1.78
C ALA A 58 15.31 2.65 1.57
N PRO A 59 15.18 3.62 0.66
CA PRO A 59 13.89 4.23 0.34
C PRO A 59 12.84 3.22 -0.16
N SER A 60 13.23 2.26 -1.01
CA SER A 60 12.31 1.21 -1.48
C SER A 60 11.87 0.30 -0.33
N LEU A 61 12.79 -0.09 0.55
CA LEU A 61 12.45 -0.86 1.75
C LEU A 61 11.49 -0.09 2.66
N ASP A 62 11.75 1.20 2.90
CA ASP A 62 10.91 2.05 3.73
C ASP A 62 9.50 2.19 3.14
N MET A 63 9.37 2.32 1.82
CA MET A 63 8.07 2.42 1.15
C MET A 63 7.27 1.12 1.20
N LEU A 64 7.91 -0.01 0.88
CA LEU A 64 7.31 -1.35 0.97
C LEU A 64 6.84 -1.67 2.40
N GLY A 65 7.58 -1.24 3.41
CA GLY A 65 7.30 -1.50 4.81
C GLY A 65 6.50 -0.42 5.53
N ALA A 66 6.09 0.66 4.83
CA ALA A 66 5.39 1.78 5.45
C ALA A 66 3.95 1.42 5.86
N GLY A 67 3.56 1.76 7.08
CA GLY A 67 2.18 1.63 7.55
C GLY A 67 1.71 0.18 7.69
N TYR A 68 0.47 -0.05 7.27
CA TYR A 68 -0.26 -1.29 7.49
C TYR A 68 -0.92 -1.76 6.19
N ILE A 69 -0.95 -3.07 5.98
CA ILE A 69 -1.74 -3.70 4.92
C ILE A 69 -3.12 -4.01 5.46
N ILE A 70 -4.14 -3.61 4.72
CA ILE A 70 -5.53 -4.03 4.92
C ILE A 70 -5.81 -5.11 3.87
N PRO A 71 -5.88 -6.39 4.28
CA PRO A 71 -6.08 -7.50 3.35
C PRO A 71 -7.56 -7.77 3.11
N LEU A 72 -7.86 -8.57 2.08
CA LEU A 72 -9.19 -9.15 1.91
C LEU A 72 -9.55 -10.05 3.11
N TRP A 73 -10.74 -9.82 3.69
CA TRP A 73 -11.24 -10.61 4.81
C TRP A 73 -11.83 -11.96 4.39
N GLY A 74 -12.16 -12.15 3.13
CA GLY A 74 -12.74 -13.38 2.58
C GLY A 74 -12.30 -13.63 1.14
N ASP A 75 -12.74 -14.75 0.57
CA ASP A 75 -12.59 -15.05 -0.86
C ASP A 75 -13.66 -14.29 -1.65
N PHE A 76 -13.27 -13.67 -2.78
CA PHE A 76 -14.16 -12.92 -3.66
C PHE A 76 -14.13 -13.49 -5.07
N LEU A 77 -15.28 -13.92 -5.57
CA LEU A 77 -15.44 -14.38 -6.93
C LEU A 77 -15.70 -13.21 -7.87
N VAL A 78 -14.81 -13.03 -8.84
CA VAL A 78 -14.96 -12.10 -9.95
C VAL A 78 -15.43 -12.88 -11.16
N GLN A 79 -16.54 -12.46 -11.77
CA GLN A 79 -17.08 -13.09 -12.96
C GLN A 79 -17.91 -12.10 -13.76
N LYS A 80 -18.15 -12.42 -15.03
CA LYS A 80 -19.16 -11.75 -15.81
C LYS A 80 -20.50 -12.48 -15.65
N ASP A 81 -21.57 -11.73 -15.51
CA ASP A 81 -22.92 -12.28 -15.54
C ASP A 81 -23.34 -12.62 -16.98
N LYS A 82 -24.55 -13.17 -17.15
CA LYS A 82 -25.14 -13.51 -18.47
C LYS A 82 -25.29 -12.32 -19.44
N ASN A 83 -25.16 -11.10 -18.94
CA ASN A 83 -25.21 -9.86 -19.73
C ASN A 83 -23.81 -9.25 -19.91
N GLU A 84 -22.73 -10.04 -19.78
CA GLU A 84 -21.34 -9.61 -19.86
C GLU A 84 -20.95 -8.53 -18.82
N LYS A 85 -21.80 -8.30 -17.81
CA LYS A 85 -21.54 -7.31 -16.76
C LYS A 85 -20.64 -7.90 -15.69
N LEU A 86 -19.52 -7.23 -15.42
CA LEU A 86 -18.57 -7.63 -14.36
C LEU A 86 -19.24 -7.55 -12.98
N THR A 87 -19.15 -8.62 -12.23
CA THR A 87 -19.68 -8.75 -10.86
C THR A 87 -18.60 -9.26 -9.93
N VAL A 88 -18.69 -8.89 -8.67
CA VAL A 88 -17.85 -9.41 -7.58
C VAL A 88 -18.76 -9.85 -6.45
N THR A 89 -18.62 -11.09 -6.04
CA THR A 89 -19.45 -11.69 -4.98
C THR A 89 -18.56 -12.34 -3.93
N THR A 90 -19.00 -12.30 -2.69
CA THR A 90 -18.35 -13.06 -1.60
C THR A 90 -18.89 -14.47 -1.54
N GLN A 91 -18.02 -15.41 -1.21
CA GLN A 91 -18.39 -16.80 -0.96
C GLN A 91 -18.48 -17.05 0.55
N THR A 92 -19.42 -16.42 1.23
CA THR A 92 -19.68 -16.65 2.65
C THR A 92 -21.12 -17.06 2.86
N ASP A 93 -21.36 -17.95 3.81
CA ASP A 93 -22.69 -18.48 4.16
C ASP A 93 -23.61 -17.43 4.78
N LYS A 94 -23.13 -16.22 4.98
CA LYS A 94 -23.90 -15.12 5.55
C LYS A 94 -23.97 -13.97 4.56
N ASN A 95 -25.18 -13.51 4.29
CA ASN A 95 -25.46 -12.27 3.57
C ASN A 95 -24.89 -11.06 4.34
N TYR A 96 -23.57 -10.97 4.39
CA TYR A 96 -22.92 -9.86 5.04
C TYR A 96 -23.05 -8.61 4.18
N ILE A 97 -23.53 -7.55 4.81
CA ILE A 97 -23.71 -6.19 4.30
C ILE A 97 -22.39 -5.58 3.81
N PHE A 98 -21.25 -6.19 4.17
CA PHE A 98 -19.89 -5.74 3.83
C PHE A 98 -19.32 -6.53 2.64
N SER A 99 -19.97 -6.41 1.51
CA SER A 99 -19.50 -6.95 0.25
C SER A 99 -18.75 -5.88 -0.55
N MET A 100 -18.32 -6.20 -1.75
CA MET A 100 -17.84 -5.21 -2.69
C MET A 100 -19.01 -4.60 -3.44
N ASP A 101 -19.20 -3.29 -3.29
CA ASP A 101 -20.18 -2.54 -4.04
C ASP A 101 -19.58 -2.00 -5.34
N SER A 102 -20.43 -1.85 -6.34
CA SER A 102 -20.10 -1.04 -7.50
C SER A 102 -20.16 0.44 -7.13
N TRP A 103 -19.08 1.19 -7.33
CA TRP A 103 -19.14 2.64 -7.20
C TRP A 103 -20.13 3.21 -8.20
N ASN A 104 -20.88 4.25 -7.80
CA ASN A 104 -21.87 4.87 -8.68
C ASN A 104 -21.22 5.21 -10.05
N PRO A 105 -21.74 4.67 -11.18
CA PRO A 105 -21.12 4.86 -12.49
C PRO A 105 -21.03 6.33 -12.92
N LEU A 106 -21.98 7.17 -12.53
CA LEU A 106 -21.95 8.60 -12.85
C LEU A 106 -20.79 9.30 -12.14
N GLN A 107 -20.46 8.87 -10.93
CA GLN A 107 -19.36 9.41 -10.16
C GLN A 107 -18.00 8.84 -10.62
N SER A 108 -17.93 7.53 -10.87
CA SER A 108 -16.68 6.86 -11.22
C SER A 108 -16.31 6.98 -12.70
N SER A 109 -17.25 7.30 -13.59
CA SER A 109 -16.99 7.44 -15.04
C SER A 109 -16.04 8.58 -15.40
N THR A 110 -15.87 9.55 -14.50
CA THR A 110 -14.94 10.68 -14.67
C THR A 110 -13.51 10.35 -14.22
N TYR A 111 -13.29 9.17 -13.63
CA TYR A 111 -11.96 8.76 -13.18
C TYR A 111 -11.17 8.13 -14.33
N GLU A 112 -9.92 8.53 -14.49
CA GLU A 112 -9.03 7.95 -15.50
C GLU A 112 -8.71 6.49 -15.17
N VAL A 113 -8.99 5.61 -16.13
CA VAL A 113 -8.81 4.17 -15.97
C VAL A 113 -7.37 3.79 -16.32
N PRO A 114 -6.63 3.13 -15.43
CA PRO A 114 -5.30 2.64 -15.76
C PRO A 114 -5.32 1.62 -16.90
N ASN A 115 -4.31 1.63 -17.77
CA ASN A 115 -4.19 0.68 -18.86
C ASN A 115 -4.26 -0.77 -18.38
N GLY A 116 -5.06 -1.59 -19.05
CA GLY A 116 -5.25 -3.01 -18.71
C GLY A 116 -6.24 -3.25 -17.55
N PHE A 117 -7.02 -2.24 -17.15
CA PHE A 117 -8.04 -2.38 -16.13
C PHE A 117 -9.44 -2.04 -16.66
N ASN A 118 -10.46 -2.68 -16.09
CA ASN A 118 -11.85 -2.45 -16.43
C ASN A 118 -12.32 -1.09 -15.89
N LYS A 119 -13.12 -0.39 -16.68
CA LYS A 119 -13.67 0.93 -16.30
C LYS A 119 -14.64 0.90 -15.12
N LYS A 120 -15.18 -0.27 -14.77
CA LYS A 120 -16.06 -0.41 -13.62
C LYS A 120 -15.26 -0.40 -12.35
N VAL A 121 -15.54 0.56 -11.47
CA VAL A 121 -14.91 0.69 -10.16
C VAL A 121 -15.76 -0.02 -9.11
N PHE A 122 -15.11 -0.77 -8.26
CA PHE A 122 -15.72 -1.39 -7.08
C PHE A 122 -15.20 -0.71 -5.81
N LYS A 123 -15.96 -0.80 -4.71
CA LYS A 123 -15.54 -0.38 -3.38
C LYS A 123 -15.39 -1.60 -2.49
N TYR A 124 -14.25 -1.72 -1.86
CA TYR A 124 -14.00 -2.74 -0.85
C TYR A 124 -14.38 -2.21 0.53
N HIS A 125 -15.31 -2.91 1.16
CA HIS A 125 -15.71 -2.71 2.54
C HIS A 125 -14.91 -3.67 3.43
N HIS A 126 -13.90 -3.15 4.10
CA HIS A 126 -12.98 -3.98 4.88
C HIS A 126 -13.47 -4.25 6.32
N GLY A 127 -14.51 -3.55 6.76
CA GLY A 127 -15.12 -3.74 8.07
C GLY A 127 -14.33 -3.16 9.25
N TRP A 128 -13.34 -2.31 9.00
CA TRP A 128 -12.53 -1.67 10.04
C TRP A 128 -12.72 -0.15 10.04
N LYS A 129 -13.01 0.39 11.20
CA LYS A 129 -12.87 1.82 11.48
C LYS A 129 -11.42 2.08 11.89
N ILE A 130 -10.82 3.14 11.34
CA ILE A 130 -9.43 3.47 11.57
C ILE A 130 -9.35 4.79 12.32
N LYS A 131 -8.70 4.79 13.48
CA LYS A 131 -8.52 5.99 14.29
C LYS A 131 -7.05 6.27 14.53
N THR A 132 -6.68 7.52 14.33
CA THR A 132 -5.35 8.06 14.62
C THR A 132 -5.42 9.14 15.70
N PRO A 133 -4.30 9.53 16.31
CA PRO A 133 -4.27 10.66 17.21
C PRO A 133 -4.68 11.99 16.53
N PRO A 134 -5.16 12.99 17.28
CA PRO A 134 -5.46 14.31 16.73
C PRO A 134 -4.30 14.89 15.91
N GLY A 135 -4.61 15.49 14.76
CA GLY A 135 -3.62 16.05 13.82
C GLY A 135 -2.99 15.03 12.87
N TRP A 136 -3.51 13.81 12.80
CA TRP A 136 -3.02 12.77 11.89
C TRP A 136 -4.08 12.40 10.86
N SER A 137 -3.62 12.18 9.64
CA SER A 137 -4.38 11.58 8.54
C SER A 137 -3.77 10.25 8.13
N THR A 138 -4.49 9.50 7.32
CA THR A 138 -3.97 8.26 6.71
C THR A 138 -4.02 8.37 5.19
N LEU A 139 -2.89 8.13 4.55
CA LEU A 139 -2.76 7.94 3.12
C LEU A 139 -3.07 6.46 2.80
N PHE A 140 -4.03 6.24 1.92
CA PHE A 140 -4.38 4.93 1.38
C PHE A 140 -3.85 4.84 -0.04
N ILE A 141 -3.11 3.77 -0.35
CA ILE A 141 -2.57 3.52 -1.69
C ILE A 141 -2.73 2.04 -2.04
N HIS A 142 -2.57 1.73 -3.34
CA HIS A 142 -2.36 0.34 -3.74
C HIS A 142 -1.11 -0.21 -3.05
N PRO A 143 -1.13 -1.45 -2.51
CA PRO A 143 0.00 -2.01 -1.79
C PRO A 143 1.27 -2.01 -2.64
N GLU A 144 2.31 -1.31 -2.16
CA GLU A 144 3.54 -1.17 -2.90
C GLU A 144 4.24 -2.52 -3.09
N GLY A 145 4.77 -2.74 -4.30
CA GLY A 145 5.40 -3.99 -4.68
C GLY A 145 4.45 -5.12 -5.11
N TYR A 146 3.15 -4.91 -5.09
CA TYR A 146 2.13 -5.89 -5.49
C TYR A 146 1.52 -5.61 -6.87
N GLN A 147 2.36 -5.31 -7.87
CA GLN A 147 1.94 -4.91 -9.23
C GLN A 147 1.15 -5.99 -10.01
N ASN A 148 1.30 -7.26 -9.64
CA ASN A 148 0.70 -8.39 -10.34
C ASN A 148 -0.68 -8.83 -9.81
N LEU A 149 -1.23 -8.10 -8.85
CA LEU A 149 -2.58 -8.39 -8.35
C LEU A 149 -3.62 -8.18 -9.47
N PRO A 150 -4.73 -8.94 -9.44
CA PRO A 150 -5.83 -8.74 -10.39
C PRO A 150 -6.66 -7.48 -10.10
N ILE A 151 -6.24 -6.70 -9.12
CA ILE A 151 -6.86 -5.44 -8.70
C ILE A 151 -5.85 -4.31 -8.64
N ARG A 152 -6.34 -3.07 -8.74
CA ARG A 152 -5.57 -1.86 -8.46
C ARG A 152 -6.41 -0.91 -7.62
N SER A 153 -6.00 -0.69 -6.38
CA SER A 153 -6.69 0.24 -5.48
C SER A 153 -6.43 1.68 -5.88
N ILE A 154 -7.44 2.51 -5.74
CA ILE A 154 -7.38 3.95 -5.97
C ILE A 154 -6.93 4.60 -4.68
N GLY A 155 -5.93 5.48 -4.77
CA GLY A 155 -5.39 6.18 -3.60
C GLY A 155 -6.32 7.28 -3.08
N GLY A 156 -6.18 7.58 -1.78
CA GLY A 156 -6.90 8.68 -1.14
C GLY A 156 -6.27 9.05 0.20
N ILE A 157 -6.61 10.21 0.70
CA ILE A 157 -6.24 10.68 2.04
C ILE A 157 -7.51 10.90 2.85
N VAL A 158 -7.53 10.39 4.08
CA VAL A 158 -8.64 10.54 5.02
C VAL A 158 -8.12 11.05 6.35
N ASP A 159 -8.81 12.01 6.92
CA ASP A 159 -8.54 12.54 8.27
C ASP A 159 -9.07 11.57 9.32
N THR A 160 -8.30 10.53 9.58
CA THR A 160 -8.68 9.39 10.41
C THR A 160 -8.77 9.71 11.90
N ASP A 161 -8.34 10.89 12.32
CA ASP A 161 -8.60 11.42 13.65
C ASP A 161 -10.02 11.99 13.81
N MET A 162 -10.66 12.36 12.69
CA MET A 162 -11.98 13.01 12.66
C MET A 162 -13.05 12.11 12.05
N PHE A 163 -12.69 11.30 11.06
CA PHE A 163 -13.64 10.46 10.33
C PHE A 163 -14.03 9.22 11.16
N ASP A 164 -15.30 9.16 11.58
CA ASP A 164 -15.83 8.16 12.51
C ASP A 164 -16.70 7.09 11.82
N ALA A 165 -16.27 6.62 10.65
CA ALA A 165 -16.94 5.58 9.88
C ALA A 165 -15.95 4.62 9.22
N GLU A 166 -16.44 3.58 8.57
CA GLU A 166 -15.65 2.74 7.69
C GLU A 166 -15.17 3.52 6.46
N ILE A 167 -13.92 3.31 6.10
CA ILE A 167 -13.32 3.91 4.90
C ILE A 167 -13.49 2.94 3.74
N ASN A 168 -14.24 3.35 2.73
CA ASN A 168 -14.36 2.59 1.49
C ASN A 168 -13.07 2.68 0.69
N CYS A 169 -12.57 1.54 0.22
CA CYS A 169 -11.38 1.47 -0.62
C CYS A 169 -11.78 1.16 -2.06
N PRO A 170 -11.87 2.18 -2.95
CA PRO A 170 -12.21 1.95 -4.34
C PRO A 170 -11.05 1.28 -5.08
N PHE A 171 -11.39 0.43 -6.07
CA PHE A 171 -10.41 -0.29 -6.87
C PHE A 171 -10.92 -0.67 -8.25
N PHE A 172 -9.99 -0.85 -9.18
CA PHE A 172 -10.21 -1.42 -10.49
C PHE A 172 -9.91 -2.92 -10.49
N ILE A 173 -10.56 -3.65 -11.39
CA ILE A 173 -10.25 -5.06 -11.69
C ILE A 173 -9.55 -5.11 -13.03
N LYS A 174 -8.53 -5.95 -13.16
CA LYS A 174 -7.78 -6.17 -14.40
C LYS A 174 -8.72 -6.68 -15.49
N ASP A 175 -8.57 -6.14 -16.70
CA ASP A 175 -9.36 -6.59 -17.86
C ASP A 175 -9.15 -8.08 -18.13
N GLY A 176 -10.27 -8.75 -18.45
CA GLY A 176 -10.26 -10.18 -18.73
C GLY A 176 -10.09 -11.07 -17.50
N PHE A 177 -9.89 -10.51 -16.30
CA PHE A 177 -9.79 -11.33 -15.10
C PHE A 177 -11.16 -11.92 -14.72
N SER A 178 -11.17 -13.25 -14.54
CA SER A 178 -12.29 -14.02 -13.98
C SER A 178 -11.70 -15.08 -13.06
N GLY A 179 -12.24 -15.20 -11.85
CA GLY A 179 -11.74 -16.14 -10.86
C GLY A 179 -11.84 -15.62 -9.43
N ILE A 180 -11.18 -16.32 -8.52
CA ILE A 180 -11.25 -16.00 -7.08
C ILE A 180 -10.05 -15.16 -6.67
N ILE A 181 -10.32 -13.98 -6.10
CA ILE A 181 -9.33 -13.22 -5.34
C ILE A 181 -9.36 -13.74 -3.91
N LYS A 182 -8.26 -14.34 -3.49
CA LYS A 182 -8.20 -15.08 -2.24
C LYS A 182 -8.20 -14.19 -1.00
N LYS A 183 -8.82 -14.68 0.07
CA LYS A 183 -8.67 -14.13 1.43
C LYS A 183 -7.19 -13.88 1.74
N GLY A 184 -6.90 -12.73 2.35
CA GLY A 184 -5.54 -12.33 2.67
C GLY A 184 -4.81 -11.58 1.57
N THR A 185 -5.39 -11.49 0.36
CA THR A 185 -4.82 -10.64 -0.70
C THR A 185 -4.68 -9.20 -0.19
N PRO A 186 -3.49 -8.58 -0.27
CA PRO A 186 -3.29 -7.18 0.09
C PRO A 186 -4.14 -6.28 -0.80
N MET A 187 -5.07 -5.54 -0.19
CA MET A 187 -5.96 -4.64 -0.94
C MET A 187 -5.52 -3.20 -0.89
N VAL A 188 -5.11 -2.76 0.29
CA VAL A 188 -4.78 -1.36 0.55
C VAL A 188 -3.60 -1.29 1.52
N GLN A 189 -2.70 -0.35 1.27
CA GLN A 189 -1.66 0.05 2.22
C GLN A 189 -2.06 1.38 2.84
N ALA A 190 -2.17 1.40 4.17
CA ALA A 190 -2.60 2.52 4.99
C ALA A 190 -1.39 3.11 5.74
N ILE A 191 -1.01 4.33 5.42
CA ILE A 191 0.18 5.00 5.96
C ILE A 191 -0.26 6.23 6.75
N PRO A 192 -0.22 6.19 8.10
CA PRO A 192 -0.54 7.35 8.91
C PRO A 192 0.57 8.40 8.80
N PHE A 193 0.18 9.66 8.68
CA PHE A 193 1.09 10.80 8.68
C PHE A 193 0.51 11.97 9.46
N LYS A 194 1.38 12.81 10.01
CA LYS A 194 1.00 14.04 10.71
C LYS A 194 0.68 15.14 9.68
N ARG A 195 -0.43 15.83 9.88
CA ARG A 195 -0.77 17.01 9.07
C ARG A 195 0.10 18.18 9.49
N GLU A 196 0.77 18.78 8.52
CA GLU A 196 1.59 19.99 8.69
C GLU A 196 1.48 20.83 7.44
N ASP A 197 1.49 22.15 7.60
CA ASP A 197 1.51 23.08 6.48
C ASP A 197 2.92 23.21 5.93
N TRP A 198 3.05 23.25 4.61
CA TRP A 198 4.33 23.35 3.91
C TRP A 198 4.27 24.49 2.90
N TYR A 199 5.33 25.29 2.84
CA TYR A 199 5.56 26.21 1.74
C TYR A 199 6.86 25.88 1.03
N ALA A 200 6.92 26.14 -0.27
CA ALA A 200 8.12 25.90 -1.06
C ALA A 200 9.01 27.15 -1.12
N GLU A 201 10.30 26.98 -0.85
CA GLU A 201 11.33 27.98 -1.02
C GLU A 201 12.39 27.46 -2.00
N TYR A 202 12.88 28.32 -2.88
CA TYR A 202 13.85 27.95 -3.90
C TYR A 202 15.14 28.74 -3.72
N SER A 203 16.27 28.04 -3.70
CA SER A 203 17.59 28.63 -3.60
C SER A 203 18.61 27.92 -4.46
N VAL A 204 19.70 28.60 -4.80
CA VAL A 204 20.87 27.99 -5.43
C VAL A 204 21.80 27.51 -4.33
N ALA A 205 22.41 26.34 -4.51
CA ALA A 205 23.39 25.81 -3.56
C ALA A 205 24.54 26.82 -3.37
N LYS A 206 24.87 27.12 -2.12
CA LYS A 206 25.95 28.06 -1.78
C LYS A 206 27.33 27.52 -2.16
N ASP A 207 27.50 26.21 -2.09
CA ASP A 207 28.73 25.51 -2.44
C ASP A 207 28.43 24.34 -3.40
N PRO A 208 28.64 24.55 -4.72
CA PRO A 208 28.44 23.49 -5.71
C PRO A 208 29.41 22.31 -5.52
N ASP A 209 30.61 22.55 -4.99
CA ASP A 209 31.63 21.52 -4.80
C ASP A 209 31.26 20.60 -3.63
N GLU A 210 30.70 21.14 -2.55
CA GLU A 210 30.13 20.32 -1.46
C GLU A 210 28.97 19.45 -1.98
N THR A 211 28.11 20.01 -2.81
CA THR A 211 26.99 19.29 -3.43
C THR A 211 27.51 18.13 -4.29
N TYR A 212 28.55 18.40 -5.10
CA TYR A 212 29.19 17.37 -5.93
C TYR A 212 29.84 16.27 -5.08
N TYR A 213 30.57 16.65 -4.02
CA TYR A 213 31.21 15.71 -3.11
C TYR A 213 30.20 14.79 -2.39
N ASN A 214 29.08 15.34 -1.95
CA ASN A 214 28.01 14.57 -1.36
C ASN A 214 27.38 13.60 -2.36
N LYS A 215 27.23 13.99 -3.63
CA LYS A 215 26.76 13.12 -4.71
C LYS A 215 27.73 11.96 -4.97
N GLU A 216 29.03 12.20 -4.95
CA GLU A 216 30.06 11.15 -5.09
C GLU A 216 30.07 10.21 -3.88
N LYS A 217 29.88 10.70 -2.65
CA LYS A 217 29.70 9.86 -1.46
C LYS A 217 28.53 8.91 -1.58
N VAL A 218 27.40 9.38 -2.14
CA VAL A 218 26.23 8.54 -2.37
C VAL A 218 26.54 7.45 -3.40
N LYS A 219 27.26 7.77 -4.47
CA LYS A 219 27.65 6.79 -5.50
C LYS A 219 28.61 5.73 -4.96
N THR A 220 29.63 6.14 -4.23
CA THR A 220 30.71 5.24 -3.73
C THR A 220 30.34 4.47 -2.47
N LYS A 221 29.42 5.02 -1.65
CA LYS A 221 28.96 4.41 -0.39
C LYS A 221 27.46 4.10 -0.43
N PHE A 222 26.96 3.67 -1.59
CA PHE A 222 25.53 3.47 -1.85
C PHE A 222 24.78 2.71 -0.76
N TYR A 223 25.44 1.78 -0.10
CA TYR A 223 24.84 0.97 0.99
C TYR A 223 24.84 1.62 2.35
N GLY A 224 25.83 2.46 2.63
CA GLY A 224 26.10 2.90 3.99
C GLY A 224 25.67 4.33 4.26
N TYR A 225 25.87 5.23 3.30
CA TYR A 225 25.70 6.65 3.55
C TYR A 225 24.25 7.02 3.88
N TYR A 226 23.30 6.76 3.00
CA TYR A 226 21.89 7.06 3.28
C TYR A 226 21.34 6.22 4.44
N SER A 227 21.72 4.95 4.52
CA SER A 227 21.29 4.07 5.61
C SER A 227 21.74 4.54 6.98
N SER A 228 22.89 5.25 7.09
CA SER A 228 23.36 5.84 8.34
C SER A 228 22.60 7.11 8.73
N LEU A 229 22.08 7.83 7.76
CA LEU A 229 21.38 9.12 7.97
C LEU A 229 19.86 8.94 8.18
N ARG A 230 19.26 7.89 7.62
CA ARG A 230 17.82 7.72 7.64
C ARG A 230 17.24 7.44 9.03
N SER A 231 16.08 7.98 9.30
CA SER A 231 15.26 7.58 10.44
C SER A 231 14.64 6.20 10.18
N LYS A 232 14.85 5.26 11.10
CA LYS A 232 14.18 3.95 11.04
C LYS A 232 12.73 4.10 11.50
N LYS A 233 11.79 3.84 10.60
CA LYS A 233 10.37 3.83 10.90
C LYS A 233 9.98 2.46 11.45
N LYS A 234 9.14 2.44 12.49
CA LYS A 234 8.64 1.20 13.12
C LYS A 234 7.12 1.22 13.14
N TYR A 235 6.53 0.20 12.53
CA TYR A 235 5.10 -0.10 12.59
C TYR A 235 4.93 -1.46 13.28
N GLN A 236 4.08 -1.52 14.32
CA GLN A 236 3.88 -2.70 15.15
C GLN A 236 2.40 -3.10 15.22
#